data_b41d5ac48e2a938da9dc98f2b0bd69f7
#
_entry.id   b41d5ac48e2a938da9dc98f2b0bd69f7
#
_cell.length_a   1.000
_cell.length_b   1.000
_cell.length_c   1.000
_cell.angle_alpha   90.00
_cell.angle_beta   90.00
_cell.angle_gamma   90.00
#
_symmetry.space_group_name_H-M   'P 1'
#
loop_
_entity.id
_entity.type
_entity.pdbx_description
1 polymer ?
#
loop_
_entity_poly.entity_id
_entity_poly.type
_entity_poly.pdbx_seq_one_letter_code
_entity_poly.pdbx_strand_id
1 'polypeptide(L)'
;MLEDYDEAKKRDANIIGEIIGYGITNDAFHITQPDNESTGASNAITMALNDAEIDTSEVGYINAHGTSTYFNDMLETQAIKKVFGKDAKNVSISSTKSMTGHLLGAAGAIEAITCINTLKNGIIPPTINYNNPDPECDLCLLYTSPSPRDIS
;
A
#
# COMPACT_ATOMS: atom_id res chain seq x y z
N MET A 1 10.46 10.20 -12.44
CA MET A 1 9.78 10.28 -13.76
C MET A 1 9.23 8.91 -14.05
N LEU A 2 7.98 8.78 -14.46
CA LEU A 2 7.42 7.55 -15.00
C LEU A 2 7.60 7.55 -16.52
N GLU A 3 7.91 6.40 -17.08
CA GLU A 3 8.26 6.22 -18.48
C GLU A 3 7.92 4.80 -18.89
N ASP A 4 7.66 4.57 -20.16
CA ASP A 4 7.50 3.24 -20.72
C ASP A 4 8.79 2.43 -20.53
N TYR A 5 8.64 1.17 -20.09
CA TYR A 5 9.76 0.31 -19.73
C TYR A 5 10.71 0.04 -20.90
N ASP A 6 10.16 -0.24 -22.08
CA ASP A 6 10.97 -0.53 -23.26
C ASP A 6 11.70 0.72 -23.77
N GLU A 7 11.07 1.88 -23.69
CA GLU A 7 11.72 3.15 -24.04
C GLU A 7 12.85 3.49 -23.04
N ALA A 8 12.63 3.25 -21.74
CA ALA A 8 13.67 3.41 -20.72
C ALA A 8 14.87 2.50 -21.01
N LYS A 9 14.63 1.24 -21.38
CA LYS A 9 15.70 0.28 -21.74
C LYS A 9 16.44 0.69 -23.01
N LYS A 10 15.76 1.14 -24.05
CA LYS A 10 16.39 1.56 -25.32
C LYS A 10 17.41 2.69 -25.14
N ARG A 11 17.18 3.60 -24.18
CA ARG A 11 18.10 4.71 -23.89
C ARG A 11 19.07 4.42 -22.75
N ASP A 12 19.16 3.17 -22.31
CA ASP A 12 20.04 2.73 -21.19
C ASP A 12 19.79 3.51 -19.90
N ALA A 13 18.50 3.70 -19.55
CA ALA A 13 18.10 4.40 -18.33
C ALA A 13 18.45 3.58 -17.08
N ASN A 14 18.79 4.27 -16.00
CA ASN A 14 18.88 3.65 -14.68
C ASN A 14 17.46 3.45 -14.13
N ILE A 15 16.87 2.27 -14.39
CA ILE A 15 15.55 1.89 -13.90
C ILE A 15 15.66 1.57 -12.41
N ILE A 16 14.88 2.24 -11.56
CA ILE A 16 14.90 2.10 -10.11
C ILE A 16 13.82 1.12 -9.63
N GLY A 17 12.73 1.02 -10.34
CA GLY A 17 11.60 0.14 -10.06
C GLY A 17 10.63 0.14 -11.22
N GLU A 18 9.69 -0.79 -11.20
CA GLU A 18 8.66 -0.95 -12.22
C GLU A 18 7.29 -0.99 -11.57
N ILE A 19 6.28 -0.39 -12.21
CA ILE A 19 4.89 -0.56 -11.86
C ILE A 19 4.35 -1.70 -12.71
N ILE A 20 4.12 -2.85 -12.10
CA ILE A 20 3.75 -4.08 -12.80
C ILE A 20 2.26 -4.39 -12.74
N GLY A 21 1.49 -3.71 -11.89
CA GLY A 21 0.06 -3.96 -11.76
C GLY A 21 -0.71 -2.73 -11.33
N TYR A 22 -1.98 -2.68 -11.75
CA TYR A 22 -2.87 -1.58 -11.50
C TYR A 22 -4.31 -2.05 -11.28
N GLY A 23 -4.99 -1.43 -10.33
CA GLY A 23 -6.41 -1.69 -10.07
C GLY A 23 -7.17 -0.41 -9.75
N ILE A 24 -8.33 -0.24 -10.36
CA ILE A 24 -9.23 0.89 -10.11
C ILE A 24 -10.66 0.40 -9.95
N THR A 25 -11.34 0.94 -8.96
CA THR A 25 -12.74 0.65 -8.66
C THR A 25 -13.45 1.90 -8.19
N ASN A 26 -14.77 1.80 -8.08
CA ASN A 26 -15.62 2.82 -7.49
C ASN A 26 -16.64 2.13 -6.58
N ASP A 27 -16.74 2.57 -5.33
CA ASP A 27 -17.70 2.00 -4.38
C ASP A 27 -19.15 2.30 -4.76
N ALA A 28 -19.40 3.49 -5.35
CA ALA A 28 -20.74 4.00 -5.67
C ALA A 28 -21.71 3.94 -4.46
N PHE A 29 -21.17 4.01 -3.25
CA PHE A 29 -21.90 3.85 -1.98
C PHE A 29 -22.32 5.19 -1.37
N HIS A 30 -21.37 6.08 -1.12
CA HIS A 30 -21.61 7.39 -0.50
C HIS A 30 -20.60 8.42 -0.99
N ILE A 31 -20.91 9.72 -0.85
CA ILE A 31 -20.04 10.82 -1.34
C ILE A 31 -18.66 10.81 -0.68
N THR A 32 -18.59 10.49 0.63
CA THR A 32 -17.36 10.59 1.43
C THR A 32 -17.07 9.34 2.26
N GLN A 33 -17.97 8.38 2.32
CA GLN A 33 -17.81 7.17 3.14
C GLN A 33 -17.53 5.96 2.26
N PRO A 34 -16.49 5.16 2.57
CA PRO A 34 -16.25 3.90 1.88
C PRO A 34 -17.41 2.91 2.08
N ASP A 35 -17.54 1.95 1.18
CA ASP A 35 -18.45 0.82 1.30
C ASP A 35 -18.14 -0.02 2.56
N ASN A 36 -19.16 -0.30 3.36
CA ASN A 36 -19.05 -1.05 4.62
C ASN A 36 -18.54 -2.49 4.44
N GLU A 37 -18.68 -3.06 3.25
CA GLU A 37 -18.17 -4.39 2.90
C GLU A 37 -16.74 -4.35 2.34
N SER A 38 -16.15 -3.17 2.21
CA SER A 38 -14.81 -2.95 1.61
C SER A 38 -14.67 -3.55 0.22
N THR A 39 -15.77 -3.66 -0.53
CA THR A 39 -15.79 -4.36 -1.82
C THR A 39 -14.96 -3.65 -2.87
N GLY A 40 -15.07 -2.32 -2.95
CA GLY A 40 -14.28 -1.52 -3.89
C GLY A 40 -12.79 -1.66 -3.63
N ALA A 41 -12.34 -1.45 -2.39
CA ALA A 41 -10.94 -1.57 -2.03
C ALA A 41 -10.39 -2.99 -2.26
N SER A 42 -11.13 -4.03 -1.86
CA SER A 42 -10.77 -5.44 -2.09
C SER A 42 -10.63 -5.75 -3.58
N ASN A 43 -11.56 -5.28 -4.40
CA ASN A 43 -11.52 -5.51 -5.84
C ASN A 43 -10.35 -4.77 -6.48
N ALA A 44 -10.04 -3.54 -6.08
CA ALA A 44 -8.89 -2.79 -6.60
C ALA A 44 -7.57 -3.52 -6.32
N ILE A 45 -7.38 -4.02 -5.09
CA ILE A 45 -6.19 -4.82 -4.72
C ILE A 45 -6.13 -6.10 -5.57
N THR A 46 -7.25 -6.82 -5.67
CA THR A 46 -7.32 -8.06 -6.47
C THR A 46 -7.01 -7.80 -7.95
N MET A 47 -7.54 -6.71 -8.52
CA MET A 47 -7.23 -6.32 -9.90
C MET A 47 -5.75 -6.04 -10.09
N ALA A 48 -5.11 -5.29 -9.18
CA ALA A 48 -3.69 -4.98 -9.25
C ALA A 48 -2.81 -6.24 -9.17
N LEU A 49 -3.14 -7.19 -8.28
CA LEU A 49 -2.42 -8.46 -8.16
C LEU A 49 -2.57 -9.32 -9.42
N ASN A 50 -3.79 -9.40 -9.98
CA ASN A 50 -4.04 -10.13 -11.21
C ASN A 50 -3.34 -9.50 -12.43
N ASP A 51 -3.33 -8.18 -12.53
CA ASP A 51 -2.64 -7.45 -13.60
C ASP A 51 -1.13 -7.64 -13.51
N ALA A 52 -0.59 -7.69 -12.29
CA ALA A 52 0.82 -7.98 -12.02
C ALA A 52 1.20 -9.47 -12.19
N GLU A 53 0.22 -10.38 -12.27
CA GLU A 53 0.42 -11.83 -12.30
C GLU A 53 1.20 -12.37 -11.09
N ILE A 54 0.96 -11.79 -9.88
CA ILE A 54 1.61 -12.20 -8.62
C ILE A 54 0.61 -12.69 -7.58
N ASP A 55 1.07 -13.56 -6.69
CA ASP A 55 0.32 -14.03 -5.53
C ASP A 55 0.47 -13.09 -4.32
N THR A 56 -0.48 -13.14 -3.38
CA THR A 56 -0.44 -12.36 -2.14
C THR A 56 0.82 -12.62 -1.30
N SER A 57 1.38 -13.82 -1.38
CA SER A 57 2.60 -14.22 -0.67
C SER A 57 3.87 -13.54 -1.18
N GLU A 58 3.84 -12.95 -2.38
CA GLU A 58 4.96 -12.23 -3.00
C GLU A 58 4.97 -10.75 -2.62
N VAL A 59 3.90 -10.24 -1.98
CA VAL A 59 3.82 -8.85 -1.54
C VAL A 59 4.53 -8.67 -0.21
N GLY A 60 5.65 -7.97 -0.20
CA GLY A 60 6.44 -7.71 1.00
C GLY A 60 5.97 -6.50 1.82
N TYR A 61 5.38 -5.50 1.17
CA TYR A 61 5.01 -4.24 1.80
C TYR A 61 3.77 -3.59 1.19
N ILE A 62 2.91 -3.04 2.03
CA ILE A 62 1.78 -2.19 1.65
C ILE A 62 1.97 -0.80 2.27
N ASN A 63 2.07 0.23 1.44
CA ASN A 63 1.92 1.60 1.88
C ASN A 63 0.43 1.95 1.87
N ALA A 64 -0.20 1.87 3.04
CA ALA A 64 -1.64 2.00 3.20
C ALA A 64 -2.12 3.44 2.98
N HIS A 65 -3.38 3.59 2.57
CA HIS A 65 -4.04 4.88 2.56
C HIS A 65 -4.06 5.50 3.96
N GLY A 66 -4.46 4.75 4.99
CA GLY A 66 -4.22 4.99 6.41
C GLY A 66 -4.36 6.46 6.84
N THR A 67 -5.56 7.03 6.67
CA THR A 67 -5.82 8.45 6.95
C THR A 67 -6.03 8.76 8.43
N SER A 68 -5.98 7.76 9.30
CA SER A 68 -6.31 7.87 10.73
C SER A 68 -7.76 8.29 10.98
N THR A 69 -8.67 7.87 10.11
CA THR A 69 -10.11 8.00 10.32
C THR A 69 -10.70 6.63 10.62
N TYR A 70 -11.66 6.57 11.54
CA TYR A 70 -12.25 5.31 12.00
C TYR A 70 -12.69 4.40 10.84
N PHE A 71 -13.52 4.93 9.94
CA PHE A 71 -14.02 4.13 8.82
C PHE A 71 -12.94 3.70 7.85
N ASN A 72 -12.00 4.60 7.49
CA ASN A 72 -10.96 4.25 6.52
C ASN A 72 -10.08 3.13 7.04
N ASP A 73 -9.53 3.30 8.24
CA ASP A 73 -8.48 2.39 8.74
C ASP A 73 -9.06 0.99 9.01
N MET A 74 -10.28 0.92 9.56
CA MET A 74 -11.01 -0.33 9.77
C MET A 74 -11.33 -1.04 8.44
N LEU A 75 -11.90 -0.32 7.47
CA LEU A 75 -12.34 -0.90 6.20
C LEU A 75 -11.16 -1.25 5.29
N GLU A 76 -10.07 -0.48 5.30
CA GLU A 76 -8.84 -0.83 4.61
C GLU A 76 -8.20 -2.09 5.20
N THR A 77 -8.16 -2.20 6.53
CA THR A 77 -7.73 -3.42 7.23
C THR A 77 -8.57 -4.63 6.81
N GLN A 78 -9.89 -4.46 6.73
CA GLN A 78 -10.81 -5.51 6.29
C GLN A 78 -10.57 -5.91 4.83
N ALA A 79 -10.36 -4.94 3.94
CA ALA A 79 -10.05 -5.20 2.53
C ALA A 79 -8.77 -6.02 2.37
N ILE A 80 -7.70 -5.63 3.08
CA ILE A 80 -6.44 -6.36 3.07
C ILE A 80 -6.63 -7.79 3.58
N LYS A 81 -7.30 -7.98 4.72
CA LYS A 81 -7.60 -9.32 5.25
C LYS A 81 -8.40 -10.18 4.28
N LYS A 82 -9.38 -9.59 3.59
CA LYS A 82 -10.24 -10.28 2.63
C LYS A 82 -9.45 -10.79 1.42
N VAL A 83 -8.51 -10.00 0.91
CA VAL A 83 -7.70 -10.38 -0.26
C VAL A 83 -6.53 -11.27 0.13
N PHE A 84 -5.78 -10.92 1.16
CA PHE A 84 -4.55 -11.62 1.56
C PHE A 84 -4.81 -12.88 2.39
N GLY A 85 -5.98 -13.02 3.02
CA GLY A 85 -6.33 -14.20 3.81
C GLY A 85 -5.26 -14.54 4.85
N LYS A 86 -4.64 -15.70 4.73
CA LYS A 86 -3.57 -16.18 5.63
C LYS A 86 -2.30 -15.32 5.56
N ASP A 87 -2.04 -14.67 4.43
CA ASP A 87 -0.84 -13.88 4.18
C ASP A 87 -0.94 -12.46 4.76
N ALA A 88 -2.14 -12.01 5.13
CA ALA A 88 -2.37 -10.67 5.68
C ALA A 88 -1.53 -10.33 6.93
N LYS A 89 -1.13 -11.33 7.71
CA LYS A 89 -0.27 -11.16 8.90
C LYS A 89 1.23 -11.17 8.57
N ASN A 90 1.59 -11.57 7.37
CA ASN A 90 2.99 -11.68 6.95
C ASN A 90 3.45 -10.44 6.18
N VAL A 91 2.53 -9.72 5.53
CA VAL A 91 2.84 -8.50 4.81
C VAL A 91 3.08 -7.34 5.79
N SER A 92 4.12 -6.58 5.55
CA SER A 92 4.41 -5.37 6.34
C SER A 92 3.53 -4.21 5.87
N ILE A 93 2.95 -3.46 6.81
CA ILE A 93 2.03 -2.36 6.48
C ILE A 93 2.45 -1.11 7.24
N SER A 94 2.45 0.03 6.57
CA SER A 94 2.55 1.33 7.23
C SER A 94 1.83 2.41 6.44
N SER A 95 1.46 3.51 7.09
CA SER A 95 0.97 4.72 6.44
C SER A 95 1.97 5.86 6.60
N THR A 96 2.56 6.27 5.49
CA THR A 96 3.49 7.40 5.47
C THR A 96 2.81 8.75 5.66
N LYS A 97 1.48 8.80 5.57
CA LYS A 97 0.70 10.00 5.92
C LYS A 97 0.90 10.45 7.36
N SER A 98 1.29 9.55 8.26
CA SER A 98 1.67 9.90 9.63
C SER A 98 2.85 10.89 9.69
N MET A 99 3.71 10.91 8.66
CA MET A 99 4.87 11.79 8.54
C MET A 99 4.64 12.95 7.58
N THR A 100 3.96 12.70 6.46
CA THR A 100 3.81 13.68 5.37
C THR A 100 2.51 14.47 5.41
N GLY A 101 1.52 14.00 6.17
CA GLY A 101 0.14 14.45 6.06
C GLY A 101 -0.53 13.94 4.79
N HIS A 102 -1.82 14.26 4.63
CA HIS A 102 -2.58 13.88 3.45
C HIS A 102 -2.40 14.91 2.33
N LEU A 103 -1.61 14.57 1.33
CA LEU A 103 -1.23 15.47 0.23
C LEU A 103 -2.26 15.51 -0.91
N LEU A 104 -3.48 15.01 -0.68
CA LEU A 104 -4.58 14.99 -1.66
C LEU A 104 -4.14 14.37 -2.99
N GLY A 105 -4.22 15.12 -4.09
CA GLY A 105 -3.82 14.63 -5.42
C GLY A 105 -2.35 14.23 -5.57
N ALA A 106 -1.46 14.68 -4.67
CA ALA A 106 -0.05 14.30 -4.69
C ALA A 106 0.25 13.06 -3.82
N ALA A 107 -0.70 12.58 -3.00
CA ALA A 107 -0.48 11.51 -2.04
C ALA A 107 0.04 10.24 -2.72
N GLY A 108 -0.64 9.76 -3.76
CA GLY A 108 -0.25 8.52 -4.47
C GLY A 108 1.15 8.60 -5.09
N ALA A 109 1.55 9.76 -5.63
CA ALA A 109 2.90 9.94 -6.18
C ALA A 109 3.99 9.87 -5.11
N ILE A 110 3.77 10.49 -3.95
CA ILE A 110 4.71 10.43 -2.81
C ILE A 110 4.78 9.02 -2.23
N GLU A 111 3.65 8.34 -2.11
CA GLU A 111 3.58 6.95 -1.64
C GLU A 111 4.29 5.98 -2.59
N ALA A 112 4.12 6.15 -3.90
CA ALA A 112 4.86 5.38 -4.90
C ALA A 112 6.38 5.62 -4.80
N ILE A 113 6.82 6.87 -4.65
CA ILE A 113 8.25 7.20 -4.43
C ILE A 113 8.77 6.54 -3.15
N THR A 114 7.95 6.51 -2.10
CA THR A 114 8.30 5.84 -0.83
C THR A 114 8.45 4.33 -1.03
N CYS A 115 7.53 3.67 -1.74
CA CYS A 115 7.64 2.25 -2.07
C CYS A 115 8.91 1.95 -2.88
N ILE A 116 9.21 2.77 -3.89
CA ILE A 116 10.45 2.64 -4.69
C ILE A 116 11.69 2.78 -3.81
N ASN A 117 11.72 3.75 -2.89
CA ASN A 117 12.83 3.91 -1.96
C ASN A 117 12.93 2.74 -0.96
N THR A 118 11.80 2.18 -0.55
CA THR A 118 11.73 0.97 0.28
C THR A 118 12.39 -0.21 -0.43
N LEU A 119 12.03 -0.45 -1.69
CA LEU A 119 12.65 -1.50 -2.51
C LEU A 119 14.16 -1.28 -2.67
N LYS A 120 14.57 -0.06 -2.99
CA LYS A 120 15.98 0.28 -3.22
C LYS A 120 16.86 0.12 -1.98
N ASN A 121 16.34 0.46 -0.80
CA ASN A 121 17.14 0.55 0.43
C ASN A 121 16.88 -0.61 1.39
N GLY A 122 15.86 -1.45 1.17
CA GLY A 122 15.46 -2.51 2.08
C GLY A 122 14.92 -1.98 3.41
N ILE A 123 14.42 -0.73 3.46
CA ILE A 123 13.94 -0.09 4.69
C ILE A 123 12.49 0.33 4.51
N ILE A 124 11.62 -0.22 5.33
CA ILE A 124 10.20 0.14 5.36
C ILE A 124 9.99 1.29 6.34
N PRO A 125 9.39 2.42 5.90
CA PRO A 125 9.10 3.54 6.79
C PRO A 125 8.00 3.16 7.80
N PRO A 126 8.09 3.60 9.08
CA PRO A 126 7.07 3.31 10.08
C PRO A 126 5.85 4.22 9.95
N THR A 127 4.74 3.80 10.56
CA THR A 127 3.66 4.72 10.98
C THR A 127 4.09 5.36 12.29
N ILE A 128 4.31 6.68 12.32
CA ILE A 128 4.64 7.42 13.55
C ILE A 128 3.39 7.90 14.28
N ASN A 129 3.55 8.34 15.54
CA ASN A 129 2.46 8.83 16.40
C ASN A 129 1.35 7.81 16.72
N TYR A 130 1.64 6.52 16.59
CA TYR A 130 0.73 5.44 16.91
C TYR A 130 0.80 5.10 18.40
N ASN A 131 -0.03 5.74 19.23
CA ASN A 131 0.01 5.62 20.69
C ASN A 131 -1.06 4.68 21.24
N ASN A 132 -2.17 4.50 20.53
CA ASN A 132 -3.31 3.72 20.97
C ASN A 132 -3.67 2.70 19.88
N PRO A 133 -3.30 1.41 20.06
CA PRO A 133 -3.67 0.35 19.13
C PRO A 133 -5.19 0.19 19.02
N ASP A 134 -5.69 0.11 17.79
CA ASP A 134 -7.08 -0.21 17.52
C ASP A 134 -7.20 -1.73 17.29
N PRO A 135 -8.03 -2.44 18.10
CA PRO A 135 -8.22 -3.88 17.94
C PRO A 135 -8.79 -4.30 16.59
N GLU A 136 -9.50 -3.42 15.88
CA GLU A 136 -10.03 -3.69 14.55
C GLU A 136 -8.97 -3.56 13.45
N CYS A 137 -7.84 -2.89 13.75
CA CYS A 137 -6.71 -2.67 12.86
C CYS A 137 -5.50 -3.54 13.27
N ASP A 138 -5.68 -4.84 13.44
CA ASP A 138 -4.74 -5.81 14.02
C ASP A 138 -3.74 -6.44 13.02
N LEU A 139 -3.45 -5.76 11.91
CA LEU A 139 -2.45 -6.19 10.94
C LEU A 139 -1.03 -5.78 11.40
N CYS A 140 -0.01 -6.28 10.67
CA CYS A 140 1.40 -6.02 10.97
C CYS A 140 1.77 -4.56 10.68
N LEU A 141 1.33 -3.64 11.55
CA LEU A 141 1.67 -2.22 11.47
C LEU A 141 3.09 -1.99 12.00
N LEU A 142 3.94 -1.42 11.18
CA LEU A 142 5.27 -0.98 11.59
C LEU A 142 5.18 0.44 12.19
N TYR A 143 5.15 0.53 13.51
CA TYR A 143 5.05 1.82 14.22
C TYR A 143 6.29 2.19 15.05
N THR A 144 7.33 1.37 15.01
CA THR A 144 8.62 1.70 15.62
C THR A 144 9.74 1.34 14.66
N SER A 145 10.83 2.07 14.71
CA SER A 145 12.09 1.95 13.95
C SER A 145 12.12 1.01 12.75
N PRO A 146 12.71 1.40 11.64
CA PRO A 146 12.76 0.58 10.44
C PRO A 146 13.33 -0.80 10.77
N SER A 147 12.56 -1.85 10.58
CA SER A 147 13.07 -3.20 10.59
C SER A 147 13.65 -3.48 9.21
N PRO A 148 14.94 -3.75 9.07
CA PRO A 148 15.45 -4.29 7.82
C PRO A 148 14.83 -5.68 7.66
N ARG A 149 13.96 -5.84 6.68
CA ARG A 149 13.50 -7.15 6.19
C ARG A 149 14.10 -7.32 4.82
N ASP A 150 14.67 -8.49 4.57
CA ASP A 150 15.04 -8.89 3.24
C ASP A 150 13.78 -8.91 2.37
N ILE A 151 13.64 -7.86 1.58
CA ILE A 151 12.64 -7.77 0.52
C ILE A 151 13.38 -8.27 -0.73
N SER A 152 13.44 -9.57 -0.86
CA SER A 152 13.95 -10.24 -2.06
C SER A 152 12.83 -10.48 -3.04
#